data_42b2cd75591549aa4a78eb6c846722be
#
_entry.id   42b2cd75591549aa4a78eb6c846722be
#
_cell.length_a   1.000
_cell.length_b   1.000
_cell.length_c   1.000
_cell.angle_alpha   90.00
_cell.angle_beta   90.00
_cell.angle_gamma   90.00
#
_symmetry.space_group_name_H-M   'P 1'
#
loop_
_entity.id
_entity.type
_entity.pdbx_description
1 polymer ?
#
loop_
_entity_poly.entity_id
_entity_poly.type
_entity_poly.pdbx_seq_one_letter_code
_entity_poly.pdbx_strand_id
1 'polypeptide(L)'
;MKKKGLQTVWLMLVVAFLYLPILILAVYSFTKSTMIGSIRGFSVHNYVTLFTTKELTDMIIGTVFLALLVAVLSSILGTLGAIGIFYSSKKTRMSIELVNQIPVVNSDVVTGFSICVLLIVFAGIDKDTYIPLIVGQTVLCTPFVYLSVLPKLKQMDPDMYMAALDLGCTPAKALRTVIFRELVPGIAAGFMTAVTLSLDDYFITTYTLSLIHI
;
A
#
# COMPACT_ATOMS: atom_id res chain seq x y z
N MET A 1 15.06 15.34 -36.67
CA MET A 1 14.01 14.34 -36.71
C MET A 1 14.51 12.90 -36.42
N LYS A 2 15.67 12.46 -36.89
CA LYS A 2 16.21 11.09 -36.64
C LYS A 2 16.45 10.73 -35.17
N LYS A 3 16.84 11.68 -34.30
CA LYS A 3 17.08 11.42 -32.86
C LYS A 3 15.79 11.07 -32.08
N LYS A 4 14.64 11.68 -32.44
CA LYS A 4 13.37 11.35 -31.77
C LYS A 4 12.89 9.93 -32.09
N GLY A 5 13.08 9.46 -33.33
CA GLY A 5 12.74 8.09 -33.69
C GLY A 5 13.57 7.04 -32.95
N LEU A 6 14.88 7.27 -32.80
CA LEU A 6 15.76 6.37 -32.03
C LEU A 6 15.37 6.32 -30.54
N GLN A 7 15.04 7.45 -29.95
CA GLN A 7 14.57 7.51 -28.57
C GLN A 7 13.24 6.76 -28.36
N THR A 8 12.31 6.88 -29.31
CA THR A 8 11.04 6.13 -29.24
C THR A 8 11.25 4.63 -29.35
N VAL A 9 12.16 4.18 -30.26
CA VAL A 9 12.49 2.74 -30.39
C VAL A 9 13.13 2.20 -29.10
N TRP A 10 14.07 2.94 -28.50
CA TRP A 10 14.67 2.57 -27.21
C TRP A 10 13.61 2.49 -26.10
N LEU A 11 12.71 3.47 -26.03
CA LEU A 11 11.63 3.45 -25.05
C LEU A 11 10.72 2.23 -25.22
N MET A 12 10.32 1.92 -26.47
CA MET A 12 9.51 0.74 -26.75
C MET A 12 10.22 -0.57 -26.39
N LEU A 13 11.53 -0.68 -26.65
CA LEU A 13 12.32 -1.84 -26.27
C LEU A 13 12.36 -2.05 -24.75
N VAL A 14 12.61 -0.97 -23.99
CA VAL A 14 12.61 -1.03 -22.52
C VAL A 14 11.24 -1.42 -21.99
N VAL A 15 10.16 -0.80 -22.49
CA VAL A 15 8.80 -1.14 -22.11
C VAL A 15 8.48 -2.60 -22.44
N ALA A 16 8.79 -3.03 -23.65
CA ALA A 16 8.58 -4.43 -24.06
C ALA A 16 9.33 -5.41 -23.14
N PHE A 17 10.58 -5.12 -22.79
CA PHE A 17 11.38 -5.96 -21.90
C PHE A 17 10.78 -6.02 -20.47
N LEU A 18 10.27 -4.90 -19.93
CA LEU A 18 9.63 -4.86 -18.63
C LEU A 18 8.30 -5.62 -18.59
N TYR A 19 7.50 -5.56 -19.67
CA TYR A 19 6.20 -6.23 -19.72
C TYR A 19 6.27 -7.68 -20.20
N LEU A 20 7.37 -8.09 -20.83
CA LEU A 20 7.56 -9.45 -21.35
C LEU A 20 7.30 -10.55 -20.29
N PRO A 21 7.86 -10.49 -19.08
CA PRO A 21 7.59 -11.50 -18.05
C PRO A 21 6.11 -11.60 -17.68
N ILE A 22 5.42 -10.45 -17.60
CA ILE A 22 3.99 -10.39 -17.28
C ILE A 22 3.16 -11.03 -18.41
N LEU A 23 3.50 -10.74 -19.68
CA LEU A 23 2.85 -11.35 -20.84
C LEU A 23 3.06 -12.86 -20.88
N ILE A 24 4.27 -13.32 -20.56
CA ILE A 24 4.58 -14.75 -20.47
C ILE A 24 3.72 -15.40 -19.40
N LEU A 25 3.63 -14.84 -18.20
CA LEU A 25 2.79 -15.36 -17.12
C LEU A 25 1.31 -15.38 -17.52
N ALA A 26 0.83 -14.33 -18.19
CA ALA A 26 -0.54 -14.27 -18.70
C ALA A 26 -0.82 -15.42 -19.71
N VAL A 27 0.11 -15.72 -20.63
CA VAL A 27 -0.02 -16.84 -21.55
C VAL A 27 -0.02 -18.18 -20.82
N TYR A 28 0.87 -18.36 -19.85
CA TYR A 28 0.90 -19.59 -19.04
C TYR A 28 -0.35 -19.77 -18.19
N SER A 29 -1.00 -18.71 -17.75
CA SER A 29 -2.27 -18.76 -17.02
C SER A 29 -3.38 -19.49 -17.79
N PHE A 30 -3.36 -19.42 -19.13
CA PHE A 30 -4.31 -20.09 -20.00
C PHE A 30 -3.82 -21.44 -20.56
N THR A 31 -2.84 -22.05 -19.92
CA THR A 31 -2.26 -23.33 -20.37
C THR A 31 -2.60 -24.46 -19.38
N LYS A 32 -2.78 -25.70 -19.89
CA LYS A 32 -3.00 -26.90 -19.06
C LYS A 32 -1.79 -27.34 -18.23
N SER A 33 -0.63 -26.73 -18.47
CA SER A 33 0.61 -27.17 -17.83
C SER A 33 0.72 -26.63 -16.41
N THR A 34 1.08 -27.52 -15.46
CA THR A 34 1.44 -27.16 -14.07
C THR A 34 2.90 -26.74 -13.94
N MET A 35 3.73 -26.92 -14.98
CA MET A 35 5.15 -26.56 -14.98
C MET A 35 5.43 -25.43 -15.96
N ILE A 36 6.21 -24.44 -15.51
CA ILE A 36 6.74 -23.38 -16.36
C ILE A 36 7.71 -24.02 -17.39
N GLY A 37 7.50 -23.75 -18.67
CA GLY A 37 8.34 -24.28 -19.78
C GLY A 37 7.63 -25.24 -20.75
N SER A 38 6.44 -25.75 -20.44
CA SER A 38 5.65 -26.56 -21.37
C SER A 38 4.31 -25.90 -21.66
N ILE A 39 4.10 -25.43 -22.88
CA ILE A 39 2.82 -24.91 -23.34
C ILE A 39 2.00 -26.09 -23.89
N ARG A 40 0.97 -26.49 -23.16
CA ARG A 40 0.07 -27.60 -23.55
C ARG A 40 -1.34 -27.09 -23.78
N GLY A 41 -1.61 -26.57 -24.96
CA GLY A 41 -2.95 -26.18 -25.41
C GLY A 41 -3.62 -25.09 -24.56
N PHE A 42 -4.62 -24.43 -25.12
CA PHE A 42 -5.41 -23.43 -24.41
C PHE A 42 -6.36 -24.09 -23.40
N SER A 43 -6.41 -23.61 -22.17
CA SER A 43 -7.31 -24.10 -21.13
C SER A 43 -7.64 -23.03 -20.11
N VAL A 44 -8.90 -22.94 -19.74
CA VAL A 44 -9.39 -22.13 -18.62
C VAL A 44 -9.51 -22.95 -17.32
N HIS A 45 -9.02 -24.18 -17.31
CA HIS A 45 -9.14 -25.10 -16.17
C HIS A 45 -8.54 -24.53 -14.88
N ASN A 46 -7.42 -23.83 -14.97
CA ASN A 46 -6.79 -23.19 -13.81
C ASN A 46 -7.73 -22.19 -13.12
N TYR A 47 -8.48 -21.41 -13.90
CA TYR A 47 -9.47 -20.47 -13.38
C TYR A 47 -10.68 -21.20 -12.78
N VAL A 48 -11.15 -22.27 -13.43
CA VAL A 48 -12.24 -23.10 -12.87
C VAL A 48 -11.81 -23.68 -11.54
N THR A 49 -10.60 -24.25 -11.45
CA THR A 49 -10.07 -24.82 -10.21
C THR A 49 -9.92 -23.73 -9.12
N LEU A 50 -9.46 -22.52 -9.49
CA LEU A 50 -9.30 -21.40 -8.57
C LEU A 50 -10.62 -21.04 -7.88
N PHE A 51 -11.73 -21.00 -8.63
CA PHE A 51 -13.03 -20.59 -8.09
C PHE A 51 -13.88 -21.75 -7.55
N THR A 52 -13.53 -23.02 -7.86
CA THR A 52 -14.25 -24.19 -7.35
C THR A 52 -13.60 -24.79 -6.12
N THR A 53 -12.30 -24.60 -5.93
CA THR A 53 -11.58 -25.06 -4.74
C THR A 53 -11.82 -24.08 -3.58
N LYS A 54 -12.56 -24.53 -2.58
CA LYS A 54 -12.96 -23.69 -1.45
C LYS A 54 -11.76 -23.07 -0.73
N GLU A 55 -10.69 -23.85 -0.49
CA GLU A 55 -9.47 -23.37 0.17
C GLU A 55 -8.84 -22.17 -0.57
N LEU A 56 -8.71 -22.27 -1.90
CA LEU A 56 -8.15 -21.19 -2.71
C LEU A 56 -9.03 -19.93 -2.70
N THR A 57 -10.35 -20.13 -2.77
CA THR A 57 -11.30 -19.02 -2.72
C THR A 57 -11.28 -18.33 -1.36
N ASP A 58 -11.25 -19.10 -0.27
CA ASP A 58 -11.17 -18.56 1.09
C ASP A 58 -9.86 -17.78 1.31
N MET A 59 -8.73 -18.26 0.78
CA MET A 59 -7.44 -17.53 0.80
C MET A 59 -7.53 -16.19 0.04
N ILE A 60 -8.12 -16.18 -1.15
CA ILE A 60 -8.26 -14.94 -1.94
C ILE A 60 -9.13 -13.93 -1.20
N ILE A 61 -10.28 -14.37 -0.69
CA ILE A 61 -11.20 -13.51 0.05
C ILE A 61 -10.51 -12.96 1.31
N GLY A 62 -9.80 -13.82 2.05
CA GLY A 62 -9.04 -13.43 3.23
C GLY A 62 -7.98 -12.36 2.91
N THR A 63 -7.22 -12.56 1.85
CA THR A 63 -6.18 -11.59 1.41
C THR A 63 -6.77 -10.26 1.00
N VAL A 64 -7.86 -10.26 0.21
CA VAL A 64 -8.54 -9.03 -0.20
C VAL A 64 -9.13 -8.29 1.01
N PHE A 65 -9.76 -9.03 1.94
CA PHE A 65 -10.30 -8.44 3.17
C PHE A 65 -9.20 -7.82 4.03
N LEU A 66 -8.08 -8.53 4.21
CA LEU A 66 -6.91 -8.04 4.94
C LEU A 66 -6.37 -6.75 4.29
N ALA A 67 -6.18 -6.75 2.97
CA ALA A 67 -5.66 -5.60 2.25
C ALA A 67 -6.57 -4.37 2.39
N LEU A 68 -7.89 -4.55 2.32
CA LEU A 68 -8.84 -3.46 2.52
C LEU A 68 -8.81 -2.94 3.97
N LEU A 69 -8.72 -3.83 4.96
CA LEU A 69 -8.64 -3.45 6.36
C LEU A 69 -7.36 -2.66 6.64
N VAL A 70 -6.21 -3.15 6.18
CA VAL A 70 -4.92 -2.46 6.30
C VAL A 70 -4.96 -1.10 5.60
N ALA A 71 -5.52 -1.03 4.39
CA ALA A 71 -5.62 0.22 3.65
C ALA A 71 -6.49 1.27 4.38
N VAL A 72 -7.60 0.85 4.99
CA VAL A 72 -8.43 1.75 5.81
C VAL A 72 -7.66 2.24 7.03
N LEU A 73 -7.02 1.35 7.79
CA LEU A 73 -6.22 1.72 8.97
C LEU A 73 -5.08 2.66 8.60
N SER A 74 -4.31 2.33 7.56
CA SER A 74 -3.21 3.14 7.07
C SER A 74 -3.67 4.51 6.56
N SER A 75 -4.85 4.57 5.91
CA SER A 75 -5.43 5.83 5.43
C SER A 75 -5.83 6.75 6.57
N ILE A 76 -6.42 6.19 7.62
CA ILE A 76 -6.76 6.96 8.83
C ILE A 76 -5.48 7.49 9.49
N LEU A 77 -4.52 6.61 9.79
CA LEU A 77 -3.28 6.97 10.48
C LEU A 77 -2.42 7.94 9.64
N GLY A 78 -2.25 7.66 8.35
CA GLY A 78 -1.47 8.49 7.43
C GLY A 78 -2.07 9.87 7.23
N THR A 79 -3.40 9.96 7.11
CA THR A 79 -4.11 11.26 6.98
C THR A 79 -4.04 12.07 8.27
N LEU A 80 -4.32 11.45 9.42
CA LEU A 80 -4.22 12.13 10.72
C LEU A 80 -2.78 12.57 11.00
N GLY A 81 -1.80 11.71 10.68
CA GLY A 81 -0.38 12.03 10.75
C GLY A 81 -0.01 13.21 9.85
N ALA A 82 -0.45 13.22 8.60
CA ALA A 82 -0.18 14.32 7.67
C ALA A 82 -0.76 15.66 8.16
N ILE A 83 -2.01 15.66 8.64
CA ILE A 83 -2.64 16.87 9.19
C ILE A 83 -1.89 17.32 10.45
N GLY A 84 -1.62 16.41 11.39
CA GLY A 84 -0.94 16.74 12.62
C GLY A 84 0.47 17.33 12.41
N ILE A 85 1.23 16.74 11.47
CA ILE A 85 2.58 17.21 11.12
C ILE A 85 2.52 18.55 10.39
N PHE A 86 1.54 18.75 9.52
CA PHE A 86 1.39 20.01 8.76
C PHE A 86 1.21 21.21 9.68
N TYR A 87 0.43 21.07 10.75
CA TYR A 87 0.20 22.13 11.75
C TYR A 87 1.23 22.18 12.87
N SER A 88 2.21 21.26 12.87
CA SER A 88 3.28 21.22 13.88
C SER A 88 4.40 22.23 13.62
N SER A 89 5.22 22.49 14.64
CA SER A 89 6.38 23.36 14.52
C SER A 89 7.39 22.83 13.48
N LYS A 90 8.15 23.73 12.85
CA LYS A 90 9.12 23.37 11.79
C LYS A 90 10.14 22.30 12.24
N LYS A 91 10.57 22.36 13.50
CA LYS A 91 11.52 21.36 14.05
C LYS A 91 10.87 20.00 14.21
N THR A 92 9.68 19.93 14.79
CA THR A 92 8.91 18.68 14.96
C THR A 92 8.59 18.05 13.60
N ARG A 93 8.14 18.86 12.64
CA ARG A 93 7.85 18.43 11.29
C ARG A 93 9.05 17.77 10.63
N MET A 94 10.24 18.42 10.68
CA MET A 94 11.45 17.89 10.08
C MET A 94 11.87 16.55 10.70
N SER A 95 11.78 16.43 12.02
CA SER A 95 12.13 15.19 12.72
C SER A 95 11.17 14.04 12.37
N ILE A 96 9.86 14.29 12.31
CA ILE A 96 8.88 13.26 12.01
C ILE A 96 8.93 12.88 10.51
N GLU A 97 9.16 13.84 9.60
CA GLU A 97 9.36 13.55 8.17
C GLU A 97 10.56 12.62 7.97
N LEU A 98 11.67 12.80 8.72
CA LEU A 98 12.81 11.89 8.66
C LEU A 98 12.46 10.48 9.17
N VAL A 99 11.79 10.38 10.31
CA VAL A 99 11.36 9.08 10.88
C VAL A 99 10.39 8.36 9.94
N ASN A 100 9.47 9.10 9.31
CA ASN A 100 8.49 8.54 8.38
C ASN A 100 9.13 8.01 7.09
N GLN A 101 10.34 8.47 6.74
CA GLN A 101 11.07 7.97 5.57
C GLN A 101 11.80 6.64 5.85
N ILE A 102 12.02 6.28 7.11
CA ILE A 102 12.75 5.06 7.47
C ILE A 102 12.10 3.80 6.86
N PRO A 103 10.79 3.55 7.03
CA PRO A 103 10.16 2.38 6.41
C PRO A 103 10.15 2.42 4.88
N VAL A 104 10.14 3.62 4.27
CA VAL A 104 10.13 3.78 2.81
C VAL A 104 11.48 3.44 2.18
N VAL A 105 12.59 3.69 2.89
CA VAL A 105 13.96 3.44 2.40
C VAL A 105 14.43 2.03 2.74
N ASN A 106 13.97 1.47 3.86
CA ASN A 106 14.31 0.11 4.26
C ASN A 106 13.60 -0.92 3.37
N SER A 107 14.21 -2.10 3.23
CA SER A 107 13.55 -3.21 2.57
C SER A 107 12.37 -3.73 3.41
N ASP A 108 11.30 -4.17 2.74
CA ASP A 108 10.09 -4.72 3.36
C ASP A 108 10.42 -5.91 4.27
N VAL A 109 11.42 -6.72 3.89
CA VAL A 109 11.94 -7.85 4.67
C VAL A 109 12.44 -7.42 6.05
N VAL A 110 13.30 -6.38 6.08
CA VAL A 110 13.90 -5.89 7.34
C VAL A 110 12.82 -5.24 8.21
N THR A 111 11.94 -4.45 7.60
CA THR A 111 10.85 -3.78 8.31
C THR A 111 9.87 -4.81 8.89
N GLY A 112 9.43 -5.77 8.07
CA GLY A 112 8.51 -6.81 8.48
C GLY A 112 9.07 -7.69 9.60
N PHE A 113 10.30 -8.19 9.43
CA PHE A 113 10.96 -9.01 10.47
C PHE A 113 11.14 -8.26 11.78
N SER A 114 11.57 -6.99 11.72
CA SER A 114 11.76 -6.16 12.92
C SER A 114 10.45 -5.94 13.68
N ILE A 115 9.35 -5.70 12.97
CA ILE A 115 8.02 -5.53 13.58
C ILE A 115 7.53 -6.85 14.19
N CYS A 116 7.72 -7.98 13.50
CA CYS A 116 7.37 -9.30 14.05
C CYS A 116 8.12 -9.58 15.35
N VAL A 117 9.44 -9.38 15.37
CA VAL A 117 10.24 -9.55 16.59
C VAL A 117 9.78 -8.62 17.70
N LEU A 118 9.54 -7.35 17.38
CA LEU A 118 9.06 -6.37 18.36
C LEU A 118 7.73 -6.80 18.98
N LEU A 119 6.76 -7.22 18.19
CA LEU A 119 5.42 -7.56 18.67
C LEU A 119 5.39 -8.89 19.42
N ILE A 120 6.09 -9.90 18.92
CA ILE A 120 6.09 -11.23 19.53
C ILE A 120 6.97 -11.27 20.78
N VAL A 121 8.21 -10.76 20.70
CA VAL A 121 9.18 -10.86 21.80
C VAL A 121 8.97 -9.81 22.86
N PHE A 122 8.71 -8.54 22.49
CA PHE A 122 8.60 -7.44 23.44
C PHE A 122 7.17 -7.15 23.89
N ALA A 123 6.18 -7.27 22.99
CA ALA A 123 4.79 -7.05 23.37
C ALA A 123 4.08 -8.34 23.85
N GLY A 124 4.72 -9.51 23.71
CA GLY A 124 4.15 -10.79 24.16
C GLY A 124 2.86 -11.18 23.42
N ILE A 125 2.68 -10.70 22.18
CA ILE A 125 1.51 -11.04 21.39
C ILE A 125 1.69 -12.46 20.84
N ASP A 126 0.66 -13.30 21.02
CA ASP A 126 0.69 -14.66 20.51
C ASP A 126 0.88 -14.66 18.98
N LYS A 127 1.82 -15.48 18.53
CA LYS A 127 2.15 -15.68 17.12
C LYS A 127 0.98 -16.25 16.29
N ASP A 128 0.02 -16.89 16.93
CA ASP A 128 -1.15 -17.49 16.27
C ASP A 128 -2.26 -16.46 15.94
N THR A 129 -1.98 -15.17 16.14
CA THR A 129 -2.93 -14.08 15.92
C THR A 129 -2.56 -13.30 14.66
N TYR A 130 -3.56 -12.86 13.91
CA TYR A 130 -3.36 -11.97 12.74
C TYR A 130 -2.90 -10.55 13.11
N ILE A 131 -2.79 -10.21 14.40
CA ILE A 131 -2.42 -8.86 14.88
C ILE A 131 -1.02 -8.45 14.38
N PRO A 132 0.04 -9.27 14.50
CA PRO A 132 1.36 -8.89 13.99
C PRO A 132 1.35 -8.61 12.50
N LEU A 133 0.58 -9.35 11.72
CA LEU A 133 0.43 -9.17 10.29
C LEU A 133 -0.25 -7.83 9.96
N ILE A 134 -1.40 -7.56 10.59
CA ILE A 134 -2.15 -6.31 10.38
C ILE A 134 -1.32 -5.09 10.77
N VAL A 135 -0.67 -5.14 11.94
CA VAL A 135 0.18 -4.04 12.43
C VAL A 135 1.39 -3.84 11.51
N GLY A 136 2.06 -4.93 11.12
CA GLY A 136 3.23 -4.88 10.25
C GLY A 136 2.91 -4.22 8.90
N GLN A 137 1.87 -4.69 8.23
CA GLN A 137 1.41 -4.11 6.96
C GLN A 137 0.91 -2.66 7.13
N THR A 138 0.21 -2.35 8.23
CA THR A 138 -0.25 -0.98 8.51
C THR A 138 0.93 -0.03 8.69
N VAL A 139 1.97 -0.44 9.42
CA VAL A 139 3.19 0.37 9.61
C VAL A 139 3.91 0.60 8.28
N LEU A 140 3.98 -0.43 7.41
CA LEU A 140 4.58 -0.30 6.09
C LEU A 140 3.78 0.66 5.18
N CYS A 141 2.45 0.53 5.14
CA CYS A 141 1.59 1.29 4.23
C CYS A 141 1.38 2.75 4.67
N THR A 142 1.38 3.04 5.98
CA THR A 142 1.10 4.38 6.53
C THR A 142 1.99 5.50 5.95
N PRO A 143 3.32 5.33 5.79
CA PRO A 143 4.18 6.34 5.18
C PRO A 143 3.80 6.70 3.75
N PHE A 144 3.35 5.74 2.95
CA PHE A 144 2.95 5.98 1.56
C PHE A 144 1.64 6.76 1.48
N VAL A 145 0.69 6.48 2.37
CA VAL A 145 -0.53 7.31 2.50
C VAL A 145 -0.17 8.73 2.92
N TYR A 146 0.71 8.90 3.91
CA TYR A 146 1.21 10.20 4.33
C TYR A 146 1.82 10.98 3.15
N LEU A 147 2.69 10.33 2.36
CA LEU A 147 3.32 10.94 1.18
C LEU A 147 2.32 11.29 0.08
N SER A 148 1.18 10.61 0.00
CA SER A 148 0.10 10.92 -0.95
C SER A 148 -0.77 12.10 -0.50
N VAL A 149 -0.99 12.25 0.81
CA VAL A 149 -1.84 13.30 1.41
C VAL A 149 -1.08 14.62 1.59
N LEU A 150 0.19 14.56 1.98
CA LEU A 150 1.00 15.75 2.29
C LEU A 150 1.09 16.78 1.16
N PRO A 151 1.27 16.39 -0.12
CA PRO A 151 1.29 17.35 -1.23
C PRO A 151 -0.04 18.10 -1.38
N LYS A 152 -1.17 17.46 -1.09
CA LYS A 152 -2.49 18.08 -1.12
C LYS A 152 -2.63 19.13 -0.02
N LEU A 153 -2.16 18.83 1.19
CA LEU A 153 -2.10 19.82 2.28
C LEU A 153 -1.23 21.03 1.93
N LYS A 154 -0.09 20.79 1.26
CA LYS A 154 0.82 21.87 0.84
C LYS A 154 0.27 22.74 -0.31
N GLN A 155 -0.62 22.19 -1.13
CA GLN A 155 -1.27 22.90 -2.25
C GLN A 155 -2.52 23.67 -1.81
N MET A 156 -3.08 23.33 -0.65
CA MET A 156 -4.26 23.99 -0.10
C MET A 156 -3.93 25.43 0.30
N ASP A 157 -4.84 26.36 -0.01
CA ASP A 157 -4.77 27.73 0.47
C ASP A 157 -5.01 27.78 1.99
N PRO A 158 -4.03 28.25 2.78
CA PRO A 158 -4.18 28.33 4.23
C PRO A 158 -5.32 29.25 4.67
N ASP A 159 -5.69 30.24 3.86
CA ASP A 159 -6.72 31.21 4.17
C ASP A 159 -8.13 30.60 4.11
N MET A 160 -8.33 29.49 3.39
CA MET A 160 -9.63 28.78 3.35
C MET A 160 -10.08 28.30 4.73
N TYR A 161 -9.16 27.83 5.56
CA TYR A 161 -9.48 27.37 6.91
C TYR A 161 -9.86 28.55 7.82
N MET A 162 -9.10 29.65 7.73
CA MET A 162 -9.37 30.88 8.50
C MET A 162 -10.70 31.52 8.07
N ALA A 163 -10.97 31.62 6.77
CA ALA A 163 -12.25 32.11 6.25
C ALA A 163 -13.45 31.28 6.77
N ALA A 164 -13.31 29.98 6.90
CA ALA A 164 -14.36 29.15 7.47
C ALA A 164 -14.61 29.44 8.97
N LEU A 165 -13.55 29.74 9.74
CA LEU A 165 -13.67 30.16 11.15
C LEU A 165 -14.33 31.54 11.25
N ASP A 166 -13.95 32.50 10.41
CA ASP A 166 -14.53 33.86 10.37
C ASP A 166 -16.02 33.83 10.02
N LEU A 167 -16.45 32.86 9.21
CA LEU A 167 -17.86 32.59 8.89
C LEU A 167 -18.61 31.86 10.03
N GLY A 168 -18.02 31.71 11.22
CA GLY A 168 -18.62 31.14 12.40
C GLY A 168 -18.60 29.61 12.48
N CYS A 169 -17.80 28.92 11.67
CA CYS A 169 -17.60 27.50 11.81
C CYS A 169 -16.78 27.18 13.08
N THR A 170 -17.18 26.12 13.78
CA THR A 170 -16.30 25.57 14.82
C THR A 170 -15.04 24.95 14.18
N PRO A 171 -13.89 24.89 14.90
CA PRO A 171 -12.65 24.31 14.37
C PRO A 171 -12.82 22.90 13.79
N ALA A 172 -13.61 22.04 14.47
CA ALA A 172 -13.91 20.70 13.99
C ALA A 172 -14.74 20.68 12.71
N LYS A 173 -15.71 21.60 12.59
CA LYS A 173 -16.54 21.75 11.39
C LYS A 173 -15.73 22.29 10.21
N ALA A 174 -14.88 23.28 10.44
CA ALA A 174 -13.96 23.83 9.42
C ALA A 174 -12.99 22.75 8.92
N LEU A 175 -12.39 21.97 9.83
CA LEU A 175 -11.53 20.85 9.48
C LEU A 175 -12.25 19.83 8.57
N ARG A 176 -13.46 19.42 8.95
CA ARG A 176 -14.22 18.40 8.22
C ARG A 176 -14.76 18.92 6.88
N THR A 177 -15.22 20.17 6.82
CA THR A 177 -15.89 20.69 5.62
C THR A 177 -14.91 21.24 4.59
N VAL A 178 -13.83 21.86 5.03
CA VAL A 178 -12.83 22.48 4.15
C VAL A 178 -11.65 21.53 3.94
N ILE A 179 -10.90 21.24 5.00
CA ILE A 179 -9.64 20.51 4.87
C ILE A 179 -9.88 19.08 4.39
N PHE A 180 -10.77 18.33 5.03
CA PHE A 180 -11.00 16.93 4.68
C PHE A 180 -11.52 16.79 3.24
N ARG A 181 -12.39 17.69 2.80
CA ARG A 181 -12.92 17.67 1.42
C ARG A 181 -11.82 17.89 0.38
N GLU A 182 -10.89 18.80 0.65
CA GLU A 182 -9.76 19.07 -0.24
C GLU A 182 -8.75 17.91 -0.26
N LEU A 183 -8.66 17.15 0.83
CA LEU A 183 -7.77 16.00 0.96
C LEU A 183 -8.31 14.72 0.33
N VAL A 184 -9.61 14.60 0.04
CA VAL A 184 -10.24 13.38 -0.51
C VAL A 184 -9.45 12.78 -1.68
N PRO A 185 -9.00 13.53 -2.72
CA PRO A 185 -8.23 12.93 -3.80
C PRO A 185 -6.86 12.40 -3.36
N GLY A 186 -6.22 13.05 -2.40
CA GLY A 186 -4.96 12.57 -1.80
C GLY A 186 -5.16 11.31 -0.95
N ILE A 187 -6.24 11.27 -0.17
CA ILE A 187 -6.62 10.11 0.64
C ILE A 187 -6.97 8.92 -0.26
N ALA A 188 -7.74 9.16 -1.32
CA ALA A 188 -8.10 8.11 -2.28
C ALA A 188 -6.86 7.52 -2.97
N ALA A 189 -5.92 8.38 -3.41
CA ALA A 189 -4.66 7.93 -3.98
C ALA A 189 -3.84 7.12 -2.97
N GLY A 190 -3.71 7.59 -1.73
CA GLY A 190 -3.03 6.90 -0.64
C GLY A 190 -3.67 5.56 -0.30
N PHE A 191 -5.00 5.52 -0.24
CA PHE A 191 -5.77 4.28 -0.02
C PHE A 191 -5.49 3.23 -1.12
N MET A 192 -5.56 3.62 -2.40
CA MET A 192 -5.27 2.72 -3.51
C MET A 192 -3.83 2.22 -3.48
N THR A 193 -2.87 3.09 -3.14
CA THR A 193 -1.47 2.69 -2.95
C THR A 193 -1.33 1.68 -1.80
N ALA A 194 -2.00 1.90 -0.67
CA ALA A 194 -1.97 0.99 0.46
C ALA A 194 -2.60 -0.37 0.13
N VAL A 195 -3.71 -0.42 -0.62
CA VAL A 195 -4.29 -1.67 -1.12
C VAL A 195 -3.30 -2.43 -1.99
N THR A 196 -2.66 -1.74 -2.94
CA THR A 196 -1.68 -2.35 -3.84
C THR A 196 -0.49 -2.92 -3.08
N LEU A 197 0.09 -2.14 -2.16
CA LEU A 197 1.22 -2.58 -1.34
C LEU A 197 0.87 -3.77 -0.44
N SER A 198 -0.31 -3.75 0.17
CA SER A 198 -0.76 -4.86 1.03
C SER A 198 -1.03 -6.15 0.25
N LEU A 199 -1.53 -6.05 -1.00
CA LEU A 199 -1.71 -7.21 -1.87
C LEU A 199 -0.39 -7.79 -2.40
N ASP A 200 0.62 -6.93 -2.60
CA ASP A 200 1.95 -7.33 -3.11
C ASP A 200 2.89 -7.80 -1.99
N ASP A 201 2.50 -7.62 -0.73
CA ASP A 201 3.34 -7.96 0.42
C ASP A 201 3.39 -9.47 0.67
N TYR A 202 4.43 -10.08 0.15
CA TYR A 202 4.76 -11.49 0.37
C TYR A 202 5.57 -11.69 1.67
N PHE A 203 6.48 -10.77 1.99
CA PHE A 203 7.46 -10.99 3.05
C PHE A 203 6.87 -10.90 4.45
N ILE A 204 6.12 -9.85 4.77
CA ILE A 204 5.49 -9.72 6.09
C ILE A 204 4.49 -10.86 6.30
N THR A 205 3.71 -11.18 5.26
CA THR A 205 2.77 -12.30 5.29
C THR A 205 3.49 -13.62 5.54
N THR A 206 4.60 -13.90 4.86
CA THR A 206 5.37 -15.14 5.04
C THR A 206 5.99 -15.21 6.42
N TYR A 207 6.62 -14.16 6.91
CA TYR A 207 7.26 -14.17 8.23
C TYR A 207 6.27 -14.27 9.39
N THR A 208 5.09 -13.66 9.27
CA THR A 208 4.06 -13.76 10.31
C THR A 208 3.30 -15.10 10.26
N LEU A 209 2.91 -15.57 9.08
CA LEU A 209 2.18 -16.84 8.94
C LEU A 209 3.11 -18.06 9.04
N SER A 210 4.37 -17.98 8.58
CA SER A 210 5.34 -19.08 8.74
C SER A 210 5.68 -19.34 10.22
N LEU A 211 5.63 -18.32 11.06
CA LEU A 211 5.74 -18.48 12.51
C LEU A 211 4.49 -19.13 13.15
N ILE A 212 3.36 -19.10 12.45
CA ILE A 212 2.10 -19.74 12.89
C ILE A 212 2.10 -21.26 12.60
N HIS A 213 2.88 -21.71 11.60
CA HIS A 213 2.90 -23.11 11.16
C HIS A 213 4.17 -23.89 11.53
N ILE A 214 5.09 -23.32 12.32
CA ILE A 214 6.20 -23.99 12.97
C ILE A 214 5.90 -24.14 14.46
#